data_574cb378ac7677e31b89a9fda5113abf
#
_entry.id   574cb378ac7677e31b89a9fda5113abf
#
_cell.length_a   1.000
_cell.length_b   1.000
_cell.length_c   1.000
_cell.angle_alpha   90.00
_cell.angle_beta   90.00
_cell.angle_gamma   90.00
#
_symmetry.space_group_name_H-M   'P 1'
#
loop_
_entity.id
_entity.type
_entity.pdbx_description
1 polymer ?
#
loop_
_entity_poly.entity_id
_entity_poly.type
_entity_poly.pdbx_seq_one_letter_code
_entity_poly.pdbx_strand_id
1 'polypeptide(L)'
;MTRLAERSLPPLWLVGTVTSIFLLQVGVTLARPVSTYRLLALGTDGTTLGLTAACFAVPPMLLAVGFGRWTERHHPAILFAFGLGVGAAAAFALVAAEQIWAIAVATTALGIGHTSATIGGQSIMAQADSSIARIGRFGTLTTVSALGQIVGPVVGGVIIGHTEQPSLPATSSALLVAAWVFIAGLPAAVVAMRTRIQLSTVREGKPERLWGLLRRRGMPAALLTSFSAKSGVDLLLVYVPLLGVVVGLTSSQVGILLGISSSGALLARAATPFFVRRIANLRLTVIATGVAASCLLVLAASSNIAPMMIAMSVLGFALGLSQTTTMDWVVNLVDDTSRGSALGLRVATNRVGQAFILAVAGAVSGVWGVEAAFVLLAVVMFGTAASGFASARRGPQSAGA
;
A
#
# COMPACT_ATOMS: atom_id res chain seq x y z
N MET A 1 32.20 -7.21 -34.03
CA MET A 1 32.76 -6.31 -32.99
C MET A 1 31.62 -5.76 -32.16
N THR A 2 31.26 -6.48 -31.12
CA THR A 2 30.20 -6.17 -30.16
C THR A 2 30.70 -5.04 -29.26
N ARG A 3 30.15 -3.84 -29.40
CA ARG A 3 30.33 -2.77 -28.41
C ARG A 3 29.71 -3.27 -27.10
N LEU A 4 30.56 -3.66 -26.17
CA LEU A 4 30.17 -3.76 -24.77
C LEU A 4 29.61 -2.39 -24.38
N ALA A 5 28.31 -2.31 -24.17
CA ALA A 5 27.65 -1.12 -23.66
C ALA A 5 28.35 -0.77 -22.35
N GLU A 6 29.12 0.32 -22.33
CA GLU A 6 29.62 0.94 -21.11
C GLU A 6 28.41 1.12 -20.18
N ARG A 7 28.36 0.35 -19.12
CA ARG A 7 27.39 0.53 -18.05
C ARG A 7 27.73 1.83 -17.32
N SER A 8 27.27 2.95 -17.90
CA SER A 8 27.32 4.21 -17.18
C SER A 8 26.58 4.05 -15.85
N LEU A 9 27.23 4.45 -14.76
CA LEU A 9 26.62 4.45 -13.42
C LEU A 9 25.29 5.21 -13.48
N PRO A 10 24.25 4.72 -12.77
CA PRO A 10 22.96 5.41 -12.73
C PRO A 10 23.18 6.84 -12.21
N PRO A 11 22.48 7.84 -12.77
CA PRO A 11 22.68 9.23 -12.36
C PRO A 11 22.31 9.41 -10.88
N LEU A 12 23.07 10.23 -10.16
CA LEU A 12 22.94 10.44 -8.71
C LEU A 12 21.51 10.76 -8.26
N TRP A 13 20.78 11.54 -9.07
CA TRP A 13 19.39 11.84 -8.76
C TRP A 13 18.48 10.60 -8.74
N LEU A 14 18.73 9.62 -9.63
CA LEU A 14 17.97 8.38 -9.67
C LEU A 14 18.26 7.53 -8.43
N VAL A 15 19.54 7.41 -8.08
CA VAL A 15 19.96 6.70 -6.85
C VAL A 15 19.32 7.37 -5.63
N GLY A 16 19.42 8.71 -5.55
CA GLY A 16 18.81 9.49 -4.47
C GLY A 16 17.30 9.27 -4.36
N THR A 17 16.57 9.35 -5.49
CA THR A 17 15.13 9.12 -5.50
C THR A 17 14.77 7.69 -5.06
N VAL A 18 15.49 6.68 -5.55
CA VAL A 18 15.28 5.26 -5.19
C VAL A 18 15.53 5.04 -3.69
N THR A 19 16.63 5.58 -3.15
CA THR A 19 16.96 5.50 -1.73
C THR A 19 15.88 6.17 -0.87
N SER A 20 15.44 7.37 -1.24
CA SER A 20 14.39 8.08 -0.51
C SER A 20 13.04 7.36 -0.55
N ILE A 21 12.69 6.71 -1.67
CA ILE A 21 11.48 5.87 -1.78
C ILE A 21 11.58 4.65 -0.86
N PHE A 22 12.74 4.01 -0.79
CA PHE A 22 12.98 2.90 0.13
C PHE A 22 12.76 3.35 1.58
N LEU A 23 13.42 4.43 2.00
CA LEU A 23 13.32 4.98 3.35
C LEU A 23 11.90 5.47 3.67
N LEU A 24 11.20 6.09 2.73
CA LEU A 24 9.79 6.43 2.87
C LEU A 24 8.94 5.20 3.24
N GLN A 25 9.12 4.11 2.49
CA GLN A 25 8.34 2.90 2.73
C GLN A 25 8.71 2.22 4.04
N VAL A 26 10.01 2.17 4.37
CA VAL A 26 10.45 1.67 5.69
C VAL A 26 9.80 2.49 6.81
N GLY A 27 9.89 3.81 6.76
CA GLY A 27 9.35 4.70 7.80
C GLY A 27 7.84 4.53 7.98
N VAL A 28 7.07 4.53 6.89
CA VAL A 28 5.60 4.38 6.95
C VAL A 28 5.19 2.99 7.45
N THR A 29 5.79 1.93 6.93
CA THR A 29 5.39 0.55 7.30
C THR A 29 5.93 0.11 8.65
N LEU A 30 6.92 0.83 9.20
CA LEU A 30 7.32 0.75 10.60
C LEU A 30 6.34 1.52 11.48
N ALA A 31 6.05 2.80 11.16
CA ALA A 31 5.24 3.66 12.01
C ALA A 31 3.79 3.18 12.17
N ARG A 32 3.18 2.60 11.13
CA ARG A 32 1.77 2.17 11.16
C ARG A 32 1.48 1.07 12.20
N PRO A 33 2.15 -0.10 12.18
CA PRO A 33 1.92 -1.11 13.23
C PRO A 33 2.34 -0.62 14.61
N VAL A 34 3.39 0.20 14.71
CA VAL A 34 3.82 0.77 16.00
C VAL A 34 2.78 1.75 16.56
N SER A 35 2.10 2.53 15.70
CA SER A 35 0.97 3.37 16.13
C SER A 35 -0.19 2.53 16.68
N THR A 36 -0.45 1.35 16.13
CA THR A 36 -1.42 0.40 16.67
C THR A 36 -1.01 -0.06 18.08
N TYR A 37 0.24 -0.46 18.25
CA TYR A 37 0.76 -0.85 19.57
C TYR A 37 0.69 0.30 20.60
N ARG A 38 0.94 1.53 20.14
CA ARG A 38 0.81 2.71 21.02
C ARG A 38 -0.63 2.93 21.48
N LEU A 39 -1.62 2.77 20.59
CA LEU A 39 -3.03 2.82 20.95
C LEU A 39 -3.40 1.71 21.95
N LEU A 40 -2.92 0.48 21.70
CA LEU A 40 -3.15 -0.65 22.61
C LEU A 40 -2.54 -0.42 23.99
N ALA A 41 -1.33 0.17 24.05
CA ALA A 41 -0.69 0.55 25.32
C ALA A 41 -1.48 1.63 26.11
N LEU A 42 -2.34 2.41 25.42
CA LEU A 42 -3.29 3.35 26.03
C LEU A 42 -4.64 2.69 26.38
N GLY A 43 -4.79 1.38 26.20
CA GLY A 43 -6.01 0.65 26.55
C GLY A 43 -7.18 0.88 25.58
N THR A 44 -6.91 1.24 24.33
CA THR A 44 -7.97 1.49 23.35
C THR A 44 -8.59 0.20 22.82
N ASP A 45 -9.89 0.28 22.50
CA ASP A 45 -10.65 -0.79 21.87
C ASP A 45 -10.45 -0.86 20.35
N GLY A 46 -10.94 -1.93 19.72
CA GLY A 46 -10.84 -2.13 18.28
C GLY A 46 -11.53 -1.05 17.45
N THR A 47 -12.61 -0.46 17.94
CA THR A 47 -13.34 0.63 17.27
C THR A 47 -12.48 1.89 17.16
N THR A 48 -11.91 2.32 18.26
CA THR A 48 -11.01 3.48 18.33
C THR A 48 -9.78 3.27 17.47
N LEU A 49 -9.22 2.06 17.47
CA LEU A 49 -8.09 1.68 16.65
C LEU A 49 -8.43 1.79 15.15
N GLY A 50 -9.56 1.25 14.72
CA GLY A 50 -9.99 1.31 13.32
C GLY A 50 -10.27 2.72 12.83
N LEU A 51 -10.93 3.55 13.64
CA LEU A 51 -11.19 4.96 13.33
C LEU A 51 -9.88 5.76 13.21
N THR A 52 -8.96 5.57 14.16
CA THR A 52 -7.63 6.20 14.11
C THR A 52 -6.83 5.75 12.89
N ALA A 53 -6.88 4.46 12.55
CA ALA A 53 -6.23 3.94 11.35
C ALA A 53 -6.86 4.49 10.05
N ALA A 54 -8.19 4.73 10.02
CA ALA A 54 -8.87 5.35 8.89
C ALA A 54 -8.42 6.80 8.64
N CYS A 55 -7.98 7.53 9.68
CA CYS A 55 -7.42 8.87 9.57
C CYS A 55 -6.15 8.94 8.71
N PHE A 56 -5.42 7.83 8.56
CA PHE A 56 -4.30 7.72 7.62
C PHE A 56 -4.74 7.83 6.16
N ALA A 57 -5.96 7.45 5.82
CA ALA A 57 -6.44 7.34 4.43
C ALA A 57 -7.35 8.50 3.99
N VAL A 58 -8.26 8.95 4.86
CA VAL A 58 -9.34 9.88 4.48
C VAL A 58 -8.82 11.26 4.07
N PRO A 59 -8.06 12.02 4.87
CA PRO A 59 -7.62 13.35 4.46
C PRO A 59 -6.65 13.33 3.28
N PRO A 60 -5.68 12.40 3.18
CA PRO A 60 -4.83 12.30 2.00
C PRO A 60 -5.58 12.01 0.71
N MET A 61 -6.67 11.26 0.76
CA MET A 61 -7.53 11.00 -0.40
C MET A 61 -8.07 12.30 -1.01
N LEU A 62 -8.50 13.23 -0.20
CA LEU A 62 -9.03 14.53 -0.63
C LEU A 62 -7.93 15.42 -1.23
N LEU A 63 -6.70 15.33 -0.71
CA LEU A 63 -5.56 16.12 -1.15
C LEU A 63 -4.83 15.54 -2.38
N ALA A 64 -5.02 14.26 -2.69
CA ALA A 64 -4.25 13.56 -3.73
C ALA A 64 -4.36 14.23 -5.11
N VAL A 65 -5.56 14.67 -5.50
CA VAL A 65 -5.78 15.38 -6.79
C VAL A 65 -5.07 16.73 -6.80
N GLY A 66 -5.08 17.46 -5.67
CA GLY A 66 -4.37 18.73 -5.50
C GLY A 66 -2.85 18.52 -5.62
N PHE A 67 -2.31 17.50 -4.99
CA PHE A 67 -0.89 17.13 -5.10
C PHE A 67 -0.49 16.75 -6.54
N GLY A 68 -1.33 15.98 -7.25
CA GLY A 68 -1.09 15.66 -8.65
C GLY A 68 -1.00 16.91 -9.52
N ARG A 69 -2.00 17.81 -9.44
CA ARG A 69 -1.99 19.09 -10.17
C ARG A 69 -0.82 20.00 -9.80
N TRP A 70 -0.39 19.93 -8.55
CA TRP A 70 0.75 20.70 -8.08
C TRP A 70 2.04 20.25 -8.78
N THR A 71 2.26 18.92 -8.95
CA THR A 71 3.45 18.37 -9.65
C THR A 71 3.47 18.65 -11.16
N GLU A 72 2.35 19.02 -11.75
CA GLU A 72 2.29 19.47 -13.16
C GLU A 72 2.90 20.87 -13.34
N ARG A 73 2.85 21.72 -12.31
CA ARG A 73 3.28 23.13 -12.35
C ARG A 73 4.59 23.38 -11.61
N HIS A 74 4.98 22.51 -10.71
CA HIS A 74 6.14 22.66 -9.84
C HIS A 74 7.02 21.42 -9.89
N HIS A 75 8.27 21.58 -9.48
CA HIS A 75 9.23 20.48 -9.43
C HIS A 75 8.77 19.38 -8.43
N PRO A 76 8.48 18.14 -8.89
CA PRO A 76 7.86 17.11 -8.04
C PRO A 76 8.74 16.66 -6.87
N ALA A 77 10.06 16.87 -6.92
CA ALA A 77 10.96 16.58 -5.81
C ALA A 77 10.70 17.47 -4.59
N ILE A 78 10.12 18.67 -4.76
CA ILE A 78 9.72 19.53 -3.63
C ILE A 78 8.58 18.86 -2.87
N LEU A 79 7.57 18.36 -3.59
CA LEU A 79 6.45 17.63 -2.97
C LEU A 79 6.95 16.32 -2.31
N PHE A 80 7.94 15.66 -2.91
CA PHE A 80 8.56 14.47 -2.38
C PHE A 80 9.27 14.75 -1.05
N ALA A 81 10.14 15.77 -1.01
CA ALA A 81 10.84 16.19 0.21
C ALA A 81 9.87 16.71 1.28
N PHE A 82 8.85 17.49 0.89
CA PHE A 82 7.77 17.90 1.80
C PHE A 82 7.11 16.70 2.47
N GLY A 83 6.78 15.66 1.69
CA GLY A 83 6.17 14.45 2.22
C GLY A 83 7.05 13.70 3.21
N LEU A 84 8.36 13.62 2.97
CA LEU A 84 9.32 13.05 3.93
C LEU A 84 9.41 13.90 5.21
N GLY A 85 9.46 15.22 5.08
CA GLY A 85 9.48 16.15 6.22
C GLY A 85 8.22 16.04 7.08
N VAL A 86 7.04 16.00 6.46
CA VAL A 86 5.76 15.78 7.16
C VAL A 86 5.72 14.39 7.81
N GLY A 87 6.26 13.35 7.14
CA GLY A 87 6.38 12.01 7.70
C GLY A 87 7.26 11.98 8.97
N ALA A 88 8.40 12.68 8.94
CA ALA A 88 9.28 12.82 10.10
C ALA A 88 8.58 13.57 11.26
N ALA A 89 7.96 14.71 10.97
CA ALA A 89 7.21 15.49 11.95
C ALA A 89 6.06 14.69 12.57
N ALA A 90 5.33 13.92 11.75
CA ALA A 90 4.27 13.04 12.20
C ALA A 90 4.80 11.92 13.12
N ALA A 91 5.94 11.31 12.77
CA ALA A 91 6.57 10.28 13.61
C ALA A 91 7.03 10.86 14.96
N PHE A 92 7.62 12.05 15.00
CA PHE A 92 7.93 12.74 16.26
C PHE A 92 6.68 13.10 17.05
N ALA A 93 5.62 13.57 16.39
CA ALA A 93 4.33 13.83 17.04
C ALA A 93 3.75 12.57 17.66
N LEU A 94 3.86 11.42 16.99
CA LEU A 94 3.45 10.12 17.52
C LEU A 94 4.26 9.72 18.76
N VAL A 95 5.56 10.05 18.85
CA VAL A 95 6.38 9.81 20.04
C VAL A 95 5.83 10.58 21.26
N ALA A 96 5.44 11.83 21.05
CA ALA A 96 4.93 12.70 22.11
C ALA A 96 3.42 12.49 22.41
N ALA A 97 2.70 11.78 21.54
CA ALA A 97 1.25 11.64 21.68
C ALA A 97 0.88 10.60 22.76
N GLU A 98 0.25 11.05 23.83
CA GLU A 98 -0.30 10.24 24.92
C GLU A 98 -1.84 10.21 24.91
N GLN A 99 -2.45 10.94 23.99
CA GLN A 99 -3.91 11.03 23.84
C GLN A 99 -4.35 10.52 22.48
N ILE A 100 -5.49 9.85 22.42
CA ILE A 100 -6.04 9.23 21.21
C ILE A 100 -6.19 10.24 20.07
N TRP A 101 -6.72 11.44 20.35
CA TRP A 101 -6.89 12.48 19.34
C TRP A 101 -5.54 12.96 18.77
N ALA A 102 -4.50 13.04 19.60
CA ALA A 102 -3.16 13.44 19.15
C ALA A 102 -2.55 12.37 18.24
N ILE A 103 -2.75 11.08 18.57
CA ILE A 103 -2.35 9.96 17.69
C ILE A 103 -3.12 10.00 16.36
N ALA A 104 -4.42 10.32 16.38
CA ALA A 104 -5.23 10.44 15.18
C ALA A 104 -4.75 11.58 14.26
N VAL A 105 -4.43 12.75 14.83
CA VAL A 105 -3.87 13.90 14.10
C VAL A 105 -2.51 13.56 13.51
N ALA A 106 -1.62 12.96 14.30
CA ALA A 106 -0.28 12.55 13.84
C ALA A 106 -0.37 11.45 12.76
N THR A 107 -1.29 10.49 12.89
CA THR A 107 -1.56 9.46 11.88
C THR A 107 -2.10 10.08 10.58
N THR A 108 -2.94 11.11 10.68
CA THR A 108 -3.40 11.91 9.53
C THR A 108 -2.22 12.59 8.82
N ALA A 109 -1.35 13.25 9.57
CA ALA A 109 -0.15 13.89 9.03
C ALA A 109 0.78 12.86 8.36
N LEU A 110 0.97 11.70 8.97
CA LEU A 110 1.73 10.60 8.38
C LEU A 110 1.14 10.15 7.03
N GLY A 111 -0.18 10.05 6.93
CA GLY A 111 -0.89 9.74 5.69
C GLY A 111 -0.70 10.81 4.61
N ILE A 112 -0.78 12.09 4.98
CA ILE A 112 -0.52 13.23 4.08
C ILE A 112 0.92 13.19 3.58
N GLY A 113 1.90 13.00 4.47
CA GLY A 113 3.31 12.86 4.15
C GLY A 113 3.57 11.70 3.19
N HIS A 114 3.02 10.52 3.48
CA HIS A 114 3.13 9.35 2.60
C HIS A 114 2.54 9.58 1.21
N THR A 115 1.36 10.21 1.13
CA THR A 115 0.68 10.43 -0.15
C THR A 115 1.40 11.47 -0.99
N SER A 116 1.82 12.59 -0.41
CA SER A 116 2.57 13.63 -1.11
C SER A 116 3.93 13.12 -1.60
N ALA A 117 4.68 12.40 -0.75
CA ALA A 117 5.94 11.78 -1.16
C ALA A 117 5.75 10.72 -2.24
N THR A 118 4.72 9.89 -2.16
CA THR A 118 4.43 8.87 -3.17
C THR A 118 4.12 9.51 -4.53
N ILE A 119 3.28 10.55 -4.58
CA ILE A 119 2.95 11.27 -5.82
C ILE A 119 4.19 11.97 -6.37
N GLY A 120 4.97 12.66 -5.53
CA GLY A 120 6.22 13.31 -5.92
C GLY A 120 7.23 12.32 -6.51
N GLY A 121 7.48 11.22 -5.82
CA GLY A 121 8.40 10.17 -6.25
C GLY A 121 7.98 9.50 -7.56
N GLN A 122 6.68 9.18 -7.71
CA GLN A 122 6.14 8.64 -8.95
C GLN A 122 6.27 9.64 -10.11
N SER A 123 6.02 10.91 -9.87
CA SER A 123 6.16 11.97 -10.87
C SER A 123 7.61 12.16 -11.33
N ILE A 124 8.60 12.01 -10.43
CA ILE A 124 10.02 12.00 -10.80
C ILE A 124 10.34 10.79 -11.69
N MET A 125 9.88 9.59 -11.30
CA MET A 125 10.15 8.36 -12.05
C MET A 125 9.43 8.30 -13.40
N ALA A 126 8.30 9.00 -13.54
CA ALA A 126 7.55 9.09 -14.79
C ALA A 126 8.32 9.85 -15.90
N GLN A 127 9.29 10.67 -15.53
CA GLN A 127 10.07 11.49 -16.45
C GLN A 127 11.22 10.67 -17.07
N ALA A 128 10.95 10.03 -18.16
CA ALA A 128 11.91 9.25 -18.90
C ALA A 128 11.80 9.54 -20.40
N ASP A 129 12.96 9.58 -21.07
CA ASP A 129 13.06 9.91 -22.50
C ASP A 129 12.42 8.87 -23.41
N SER A 130 12.21 7.65 -22.89
CA SER A 130 11.55 6.57 -23.62
C SER A 130 10.54 5.80 -22.77
N SER A 131 9.57 5.16 -23.40
CA SER A 131 8.61 4.27 -22.75
C SER A 131 9.27 3.09 -22.04
N ILE A 132 10.33 2.52 -22.64
CA ILE A 132 11.09 1.42 -22.07
C ILE A 132 11.82 1.85 -20.79
N ALA A 133 12.50 3.00 -20.82
CA ALA A 133 13.16 3.55 -19.64
C ALA A 133 12.16 3.86 -18.52
N ARG A 134 10.99 4.39 -18.84
CA ARG A 134 9.91 4.66 -17.89
C ARG A 134 9.39 3.38 -17.23
N ILE A 135 9.14 2.33 -17.99
CA ILE A 135 8.74 1.02 -17.47
C ILE A 135 9.80 0.48 -16.50
N GLY A 136 11.08 0.56 -16.86
CA GLY A 136 12.19 0.15 -15.99
C GLY A 136 12.24 0.94 -14.68
N ARG A 137 12.06 2.27 -14.73
CA ARG A 137 12.01 3.12 -13.52
C ARG A 137 10.83 2.81 -12.61
N PHE A 138 9.64 2.57 -13.17
CA PHE A 138 8.49 2.13 -12.36
C PHE A 138 8.68 0.73 -11.79
N GLY A 139 9.33 -0.18 -12.52
CA GLY A 139 9.74 -1.49 -12.00
C GLY A 139 10.67 -1.36 -10.79
N THR A 140 11.70 -0.51 -10.88
CA THR A 140 12.60 -0.20 -9.77
C THR A 140 11.84 0.39 -8.58
N LEU A 141 10.96 1.39 -8.82
CA LEU A 141 10.14 2.03 -7.80
C LEU A 141 9.29 1.00 -7.04
N THR A 142 8.61 0.11 -7.74
CA THR A 142 7.74 -0.89 -7.11
C THR A 142 8.54 -1.93 -6.33
N THR A 143 9.70 -2.36 -6.83
CA THR A 143 10.59 -3.31 -6.16
C THR A 143 11.16 -2.72 -4.88
N VAL A 144 11.69 -1.50 -4.96
CA VAL A 144 12.28 -0.81 -3.79
C VAL A 144 11.22 -0.49 -2.75
N SER A 145 10.03 -0.08 -3.19
CA SER A 145 8.89 0.09 -2.27
C SER A 145 8.53 -1.20 -1.54
N ALA A 146 8.53 -2.33 -2.24
CA ALA A 146 8.25 -3.63 -1.63
C ALA A 146 9.33 -4.05 -0.62
N LEU A 147 10.60 -3.80 -0.93
CA LEU A 147 11.70 -4.03 0.03
C LEU A 147 11.53 -3.20 1.30
N GLY A 148 11.17 -1.92 1.17
CA GLY A 148 10.86 -1.07 2.33
C GLY A 148 9.69 -1.59 3.17
N GLN A 149 8.65 -2.13 2.50
CA GLN A 149 7.50 -2.76 3.17
C GLN A 149 7.85 -4.05 3.91
N ILE A 150 8.91 -4.75 3.52
CA ILE A 150 9.44 -5.92 4.25
C ILE A 150 10.21 -5.46 5.48
N VAL A 151 11.14 -4.52 5.30
CA VAL A 151 12.07 -4.08 6.35
C VAL A 151 11.35 -3.33 7.48
N GLY A 152 10.40 -2.45 7.14
CA GLY A 152 9.75 -1.58 8.13
C GLY A 152 9.11 -2.31 9.30
N PRO A 153 8.17 -3.24 9.08
CA PRO A 153 7.52 -3.95 10.18
C PRO A 153 8.46 -4.85 10.98
N VAL A 154 9.46 -5.46 10.33
CA VAL A 154 10.46 -6.30 11.00
C VAL A 154 11.31 -5.44 11.94
N VAL A 155 11.81 -4.31 11.46
CA VAL A 155 12.59 -3.37 12.30
C VAL A 155 11.75 -2.84 13.45
N GLY A 156 10.51 -2.42 13.20
CA GLY A 156 9.60 -1.96 14.24
C GLY A 156 9.33 -3.01 15.31
N GLY A 157 9.07 -4.25 14.90
CA GLY A 157 8.84 -5.38 15.80
C GLY A 157 10.07 -5.71 16.65
N VAL A 158 11.26 -5.74 16.04
CA VAL A 158 12.54 -6.01 16.74
C VAL A 158 12.85 -4.93 17.78
N ILE A 159 12.61 -3.64 17.46
CA ILE A 159 12.87 -2.52 18.40
C ILE A 159 11.92 -2.59 19.60
N ILE A 160 10.65 -2.90 19.39
CA ILE A 160 9.69 -3.08 20.50
C ILE A 160 10.07 -4.31 21.33
N GLY A 161 10.61 -5.35 20.69
CA GLY A 161 11.21 -6.50 21.36
C GLY A 161 10.26 -7.68 21.57
N HIS A 162 10.65 -8.54 22.52
CA HIS A 162 9.98 -9.82 22.80
C HIS A 162 8.86 -9.69 23.84
N THR A 163 8.25 -8.52 23.98
CA THR A 163 7.14 -8.31 24.91
C THR A 163 5.80 -8.59 24.22
N GLU A 164 4.92 -9.30 24.89
CA GLU A 164 3.53 -9.54 24.43
C GLU A 164 2.69 -8.28 24.55
N GLN A 165 2.95 -7.45 25.58
CA GLN A 165 2.28 -6.17 25.77
C GLN A 165 3.28 -5.03 25.56
N PRO A 166 3.18 -4.32 24.42
CA PRO A 166 4.07 -3.21 24.12
C PRO A 166 3.83 -2.03 25.04
N SER A 167 4.91 -1.49 25.60
CA SER A 167 4.89 -0.32 26.47
C SER A 167 5.02 0.98 25.68
N LEU A 168 4.58 2.11 26.25
CA LEU A 168 4.75 3.43 25.64
C LEU A 168 6.22 3.76 25.35
N PRO A 169 7.21 3.51 26.25
CA PRO A 169 8.62 3.74 25.94
C PRO A 169 9.14 2.93 24.75
N ALA A 170 8.75 1.65 24.65
CA ALA A 170 9.17 0.79 23.55
C ALA A 170 8.60 1.27 22.19
N THR A 171 7.32 1.68 22.17
CA THR A 171 6.71 2.26 20.97
C THR A 171 7.36 3.60 20.60
N SER A 172 7.73 4.42 21.60
CA SER A 172 8.44 5.69 21.37
C SER A 172 9.80 5.47 20.72
N SER A 173 10.57 4.49 21.17
CA SER A 173 11.87 4.14 20.57
C SER A 173 11.73 3.74 19.09
N ALA A 174 10.74 2.91 18.75
CA ALA A 174 10.48 2.51 17.38
C ALA A 174 10.01 3.70 16.50
N LEU A 175 9.16 4.58 17.02
CA LEU A 175 8.70 5.78 16.31
C LEU A 175 9.82 6.79 16.11
N LEU A 176 10.76 6.94 17.05
CA LEU A 176 11.98 7.73 16.88
C LEU A 176 12.82 7.22 15.72
N VAL A 177 13.01 5.89 15.62
CA VAL A 177 13.71 5.32 14.47
C VAL A 177 12.97 5.62 13.17
N ALA A 178 11.63 5.52 13.14
CA ALA A 178 10.86 5.91 11.96
C ALA A 178 11.08 7.39 11.58
N ALA A 179 11.11 8.30 12.55
CA ALA A 179 11.37 9.72 12.32
C ALA A 179 12.76 9.95 11.69
N TRP A 180 13.79 9.30 12.23
CA TRP A 180 15.15 9.39 11.68
C TRP A 180 15.28 8.75 10.30
N VAL A 181 14.56 7.68 10.02
CA VAL A 181 14.47 7.06 8.67
C VAL A 181 13.88 8.05 7.65
N PHE A 182 12.83 8.79 8.00
CA PHE A 182 12.28 9.84 7.13
C PHE A 182 13.30 10.97 6.91
N ILE A 183 13.97 11.43 7.98
CA ILE A 183 15.00 12.47 7.89
C ILE A 183 16.16 12.01 7.00
N ALA A 184 16.63 10.77 7.14
CA ALA A 184 17.70 10.21 6.31
C ALA A 184 17.33 10.17 4.82
N GLY A 185 16.05 10.14 4.48
CA GLY A 185 15.55 10.23 3.11
C GLY A 185 15.64 11.66 2.52
N LEU A 186 15.66 12.71 3.35
CA LEU A 186 15.60 14.10 2.88
C LEU A 186 16.82 14.53 2.04
N PRO A 187 18.07 14.28 2.43
CA PRO A 187 19.23 14.68 1.61
C PRO A 187 19.18 14.08 0.21
N ALA A 188 18.79 12.80 0.12
CA ALA A 188 18.68 12.10 -1.15
C ALA A 188 17.52 12.64 -2.02
N ALA A 189 16.39 13.05 -1.41
CA ALA A 189 15.30 13.73 -2.11
C ALA A 189 15.73 15.13 -2.61
N VAL A 190 16.55 15.85 -1.85
CA VAL A 190 17.10 17.15 -2.27
C VAL A 190 18.03 17.00 -3.48
N VAL A 191 18.82 15.92 -3.56
CA VAL A 191 19.61 15.62 -4.76
C VAL A 191 18.72 15.46 -5.99
N ALA A 192 17.53 14.89 -5.84
CA ALA A 192 16.56 14.77 -6.92
C ALA A 192 16.04 16.14 -7.43
N MET A 193 16.09 17.21 -6.63
CA MET A 193 15.72 18.57 -7.08
C MET A 193 16.70 19.15 -8.11
N ARG A 194 17.93 18.63 -8.19
CA ARG A 194 18.94 19.07 -9.17
C ARG A 194 18.70 18.52 -10.58
N THR A 195 17.68 17.68 -10.76
CA THR A 195 17.32 17.12 -12.06
C THR A 195 16.63 18.18 -12.90
N ARG A 196 17.02 18.32 -14.17
CA ARG A 196 16.24 19.10 -15.13
C ARG A 196 14.98 18.31 -15.47
N ILE A 197 13.85 18.76 -14.94
CA ILE A 197 12.54 18.16 -15.20
C ILE A 197 11.86 18.94 -16.32
N GLN A 198 11.54 18.27 -17.41
CA GLN A 198 10.58 18.80 -18.37
C GLN A 198 9.20 18.74 -17.72
N LEU A 199 8.68 19.90 -17.29
CA LEU A 199 7.30 19.99 -16.83
C LEU A 199 6.41 19.56 -17.99
N SER A 200 5.58 18.56 -17.73
CA SER A 200 4.72 17.95 -18.75
C SER A 200 3.75 19.02 -19.28
N THR A 201 3.86 19.38 -20.55
CA THR A 201 2.75 20.06 -21.23
C THR A 201 1.56 19.11 -21.17
N VAL A 202 0.52 19.53 -20.47
CA VAL A 202 -0.73 18.80 -20.31
C VAL A 202 -1.15 18.26 -21.70
N ARG A 203 -1.17 16.94 -21.89
CA ARG A 203 -1.79 16.34 -23.06
C ARG A 203 -3.27 16.69 -22.98
N GLU A 204 -3.72 17.57 -23.86
CA GLU A 204 -5.13 17.94 -24.09
C GLU A 204 -5.90 16.75 -24.68
N GLY A 205 -6.17 15.75 -23.83
CA GLY A 205 -7.22 14.79 -24.09
C GLY A 205 -8.38 15.12 -23.17
N LYS A 206 -9.57 15.35 -23.68
CA LYS A 206 -10.76 15.48 -22.84
C LYS A 206 -10.88 14.23 -22.00
N PRO A 207 -10.76 14.30 -20.64
CA PRO A 207 -10.86 13.11 -19.81
C PRO A 207 -12.25 12.50 -20.00
N GLU A 208 -12.30 11.21 -20.29
CA GLU A 208 -13.57 10.48 -20.33
C GLU A 208 -14.29 10.69 -18.98
N ARG A 209 -15.58 10.96 -19.02
CA ARG A 209 -16.35 11.19 -17.79
C ARG A 209 -16.26 9.95 -16.92
N LEU A 210 -15.84 10.10 -15.66
CA LEU A 210 -15.68 9.00 -14.69
C LEU A 210 -16.90 8.09 -14.60
N TRP A 211 -18.10 8.66 -14.80
CA TRP A 211 -19.36 7.92 -14.82
C TRP A 211 -19.49 6.96 -16.02
N GLY A 212 -18.91 7.33 -17.17
CA GLY A 212 -18.84 6.43 -18.34
C GLY A 212 -17.98 5.21 -18.06
N LEU A 213 -16.82 5.42 -17.43
CA LEU A 213 -15.91 4.34 -17.03
C LEU A 213 -16.56 3.37 -16.04
N LEU A 214 -17.28 3.87 -15.02
CA LEU A 214 -17.98 3.06 -14.04
C LEU A 214 -19.08 2.16 -14.64
N ARG A 215 -19.70 2.62 -15.75
CA ARG A 215 -20.74 1.86 -16.45
C ARG A 215 -20.18 0.81 -17.41
N ARG A 216 -18.88 0.82 -17.68
CA ARG A 216 -18.28 -0.21 -18.55
C ARG A 216 -18.41 -1.58 -17.89
N ARG A 217 -18.83 -2.58 -18.65
CA ARG A 217 -19.05 -3.95 -18.19
C ARG A 217 -17.75 -4.55 -17.65
N GLY A 218 -17.76 -5.06 -16.42
CA GLY A 218 -16.59 -5.59 -15.73
C GLY A 218 -15.79 -4.56 -14.92
N MET A 219 -15.93 -3.26 -15.16
CA MET A 219 -15.21 -2.22 -14.42
C MET A 219 -15.57 -2.23 -12.92
N PRO A 220 -16.85 -2.27 -12.50
CA PRO A 220 -17.16 -2.34 -11.07
C PRO A 220 -16.56 -3.55 -10.38
N ALA A 221 -16.59 -4.73 -11.01
CA ALA A 221 -16.00 -5.96 -10.45
C ALA A 221 -14.47 -5.84 -10.33
N ALA A 222 -13.79 -5.28 -11.33
CA ALA A 222 -12.36 -5.06 -11.29
C ALA A 222 -11.96 -4.06 -10.19
N LEU A 223 -12.73 -2.98 -10.03
CA LEU A 223 -12.50 -1.97 -8.99
C LEU A 223 -12.75 -2.53 -7.59
N LEU A 224 -13.84 -3.27 -7.38
CA LEU A 224 -14.16 -3.91 -6.09
C LEU A 224 -13.12 -4.98 -5.71
N THR A 225 -12.62 -5.76 -6.66
CA THR A 225 -11.55 -6.73 -6.40
C THR A 225 -10.23 -6.02 -6.06
N SER A 226 -9.89 -4.94 -6.79
CA SER A 226 -8.70 -4.13 -6.46
C SER A 226 -8.82 -3.47 -5.08
N PHE A 227 -9.99 -2.94 -4.75
CA PHE A 227 -10.36 -2.38 -3.46
C PHE A 227 -10.15 -3.40 -2.34
N SER A 228 -10.70 -4.61 -2.45
CA SER A 228 -10.60 -5.63 -1.40
C SER A 228 -9.15 -6.10 -1.21
N ALA A 229 -8.40 -6.31 -2.30
CA ALA A 229 -7.00 -6.71 -2.24
C ALA A 229 -6.11 -5.63 -1.58
N LYS A 230 -6.33 -4.34 -1.89
CA LYS A 230 -5.59 -3.24 -1.26
C LYS A 230 -5.96 -3.08 0.21
N SER A 231 -7.24 -3.16 0.53
CA SER A 231 -7.74 -3.13 1.91
C SER A 231 -7.16 -4.27 2.75
N GLY A 232 -6.92 -5.44 2.15
CA GLY A 232 -6.26 -6.56 2.81
C GLY A 232 -4.87 -6.21 3.32
N VAL A 233 -4.04 -5.60 2.48
CA VAL A 233 -2.70 -5.16 2.90
C VAL A 233 -2.75 -4.14 4.04
N ASP A 234 -3.68 -3.21 3.97
CA ASP A 234 -3.81 -2.16 4.97
C ASP A 234 -4.40 -2.68 6.30
N LEU A 235 -5.33 -3.63 6.23
CA LEU A 235 -5.88 -4.32 7.39
C LEU A 235 -4.79 -5.10 8.12
N LEU A 236 -3.92 -5.81 7.42
CA LEU A 236 -2.82 -6.56 8.03
C LEU A 236 -1.91 -5.64 8.86
N LEU A 237 -1.55 -4.47 8.36
CA LEU A 237 -0.66 -3.53 9.07
C LEU A 237 -1.26 -2.99 10.38
N VAL A 238 -2.59 -3.01 10.51
CA VAL A 238 -3.31 -2.48 11.67
C VAL A 238 -3.79 -3.58 12.61
N TYR A 239 -4.37 -4.65 12.07
CA TYR A 239 -5.06 -5.67 12.87
C TYR A 239 -4.21 -6.89 13.21
N VAL A 240 -3.11 -7.18 12.48
CA VAL A 240 -2.18 -8.24 12.88
C VAL A 240 -1.45 -7.91 14.18
N PRO A 241 -1.03 -6.65 14.45
CA PRO A 241 -0.55 -6.26 15.78
C PRO A 241 -1.60 -6.46 16.88
N LEU A 242 -2.86 -6.09 16.65
CA LEU A 242 -3.94 -6.30 17.62
C LEU A 242 -4.17 -7.81 17.86
N LEU A 243 -4.27 -8.60 16.79
CA LEU A 243 -4.39 -10.07 16.89
C LEU A 243 -3.21 -10.66 17.65
N GLY A 244 -1.99 -10.21 17.38
CA GLY A 244 -0.78 -10.65 18.06
C GLY A 244 -0.88 -10.49 19.59
N VAL A 245 -1.34 -9.33 20.07
CA VAL A 245 -1.55 -9.07 21.50
C VAL A 245 -2.61 -10.01 22.08
N VAL A 246 -3.72 -10.25 21.36
CA VAL A 246 -4.80 -11.13 21.82
C VAL A 246 -4.35 -12.59 21.93
N VAL A 247 -3.54 -13.08 20.97
CA VAL A 247 -3.08 -14.47 20.95
C VAL A 247 -1.71 -14.68 21.66
N GLY A 248 -1.16 -13.65 22.29
CA GLY A 248 0.09 -13.73 23.05
C GLY A 248 1.36 -13.80 22.19
N LEU A 249 1.33 -13.23 20.97
CA LEU A 249 2.54 -13.12 20.14
C LEU A 249 3.36 -11.89 20.54
N THR A 250 4.68 -12.05 20.49
CA THR A 250 5.59 -10.92 20.70
C THR A 250 5.57 -9.96 19.50
N SER A 251 5.89 -8.68 19.76
CA SER A 251 5.98 -7.66 18.71
C SER A 251 6.96 -8.03 17.60
N SER A 252 8.06 -8.71 17.94
CA SER A 252 9.03 -9.26 16.96
C SER A 252 8.40 -10.32 16.06
N GLN A 253 7.60 -11.22 16.59
CA GLN A 253 6.89 -12.26 15.82
C GLN A 253 5.87 -11.61 14.86
N VAL A 254 5.13 -10.63 15.32
CA VAL A 254 4.19 -9.87 14.48
C VAL A 254 4.94 -9.12 13.35
N GLY A 255 6.07 -8.49 13.66
CA GLY A 255 6.92 -7.84 12.65
C GLY A 255 7.38 -8.82 11.57
N ILE A 256 7.79 -10.04 11.97
CA ILE A 256 8.18 -11.12 11.05
C ILE A 256 6.97 -11.56 10.19
N LEU A 257 5.79 -11.77 10.77
CA LEU A 257 4.58 -12.12 10.03
C LEU A 257 4.25 -11.10 8.93
N LEU A 258 4.31 -9.80 9.25
CA LEU A 258 4.09 -8.72 8.27
C LEU A 258 5.19 -8.70 7.20
N GLY A 259 6.45 -8.94 7.59
CA GLY A 259 7.57 -9.05 6.66
C GLY A 259 7.42 -10.23 5.69
N ILE A 260 7.00 -11.41 6.19
CA ILE A 260 6.72 -12.60 5.38
C ILE A 260 5.60 -12.31 4.36
N SER A 261 4.51 -11.67 4.78
CA SER A 261 3.43 -11.28 3.88
C SER A 261 3.91 -10.33 2.78
N SER A 262 4.71 -9.33 3.14
CA SER A 262 5.28 -8.38 2.17
C SER A 262 6.26 -9.06 1.20
N SER A 263 7.05 -10.04 1.69
CA SER A 263 7.94 -10.86 0.85
C SER A 263 7.14 -11.72 -0.14
N GLY A 264 6.04 -12.34 0.32
CA GLY A 264 5.10 -13.05 -0.54
C GLY A 264 4.56 -12.15 -1.67
N ALA A 265 4.17 -10.92 -1.35
CA ALA A 265 3.68 -9.95 -2.33
C ALA A 265 4.76 -9.53 -3.35
N LEU A 266 6.02 -9.41 -2.92
CA LEU A 266 7.15 -9.15 -3.82
C LEU A 266 7.38 -10.32 -4.77
N LEU A 267 7.41 -11.55 -4.25
CA LEU A 267 7.56 -12.77 -5.06
C LEU A 267 6.41 -12.93 -6.07
N ALA A 268 5.18 -12.61 -5.66
CA ALA A 268 4.02 -12.64 -6.55
C ALA A 268 4.20 -11.71 -7.75
N ARG A 269 4.71 -10.49 -7.54
CA ARG A 269 4.98 -9.54 -8.64
C ARG A 269 5.99 -10.09 -9.63
N ALA A 270 7.06 -10.72 -9.14
CA ALA A 270 8.07 -11.37 -9.99
C ALA A 270 7.49 -12.59 -10.74
N ALA A 271 6.60 -13.35 -10.10
CA ALA A 271 5.98 -14.54 -10.66
C ALA A 271 4.77 -14.26 -11.58
N THR A 272 4.19 -13.06 -11.53
CA THR A 272 2.98 -12.70 -12.31
C THR A 272 3.12 -13.03 -13.82
N PRO A 273 4.23 -12.69 -14.52
CA PRO A 273 4.36 -13.00 -15.94
C PRO A 273 4.30 -14.51 -16.26
N PHE A 274 4.77 -15.34 -15.33
CA PHE A 274 4.70 -16.80 -15.47
C PHE A 274 3.27 -17.32 -15.38
N PHE A 275 2.51 -16.82 -14.40
CA PHE A 275 1.12 -17.25 -14.20
C PHE A 275 0.18 -16.76 -15.30
N VAL A 276 0.31 -15.50 -15.74
CA VAL A 276 -0.54 -14.90 -16.77
C VAL A 276 -0.36 -15.57 -18.14
N ARG A 277 0.82 -16.15 -18.41
CA ARG A 277 1.04 -16.96 -19.64
C ARG A 277 0.26 -18.28 -19.64
N ARG A 278 -0.10 -18.81 -18.47
CA ARG A 278 -0.76 -20.13 -18.32
C ARG A 278 -2.23 -20.05 -17.94
N ILE A 279 -2.61 -19.00 -17.25
CA ILE A 279 -3.95 -18.80 -16.70
C ILE A 279 -4.45 -17.45 -17.15
N ALA A 280 -5.68 -17.38 -17.68
CA ALA A 280 -6.31 -16.12 -18.06
C ALA A 280 -6.33 -15.15 -16.86
N ASN A 281 -5.95 -13.90 -17.08
CA ASN A 281 -5.75 -12.89 -16.04
C ASN A 281 -6.94 -12.79 -15.07
N LEU A 282 -8.15 -12.77 -15.59
CA LEU A 282 -9.39 -12.73 -14.78
C LEU A 282 -9.55 -13.96 -13.85
N ARG A 283 -9.27 -15.17 -14.38
CA ARG A 283 -9.32 -16.40 -13.56
C ARG A 283 -8.27 -16.39 -12.49
N LEU A 284 -7.04 -15.96 -12.82
CA LEU A 284 -5.95 -15.81 -11.86
C LEU A 284 -6.31 -14.84 -10.74
N THR A 285 -6.92 -13.70 -11.09
CA THR A 285 -7.39 -12.70 -10.10
C THR A 285 -8.41 -13.29 -9.14
N VAL A 286 -9.43 -14.01 -9.67
CA VAL A 286 -10.47 -14.64 -8.87
C VAL A 286 -9.89 -15.70 -7.93
N ILE A 287 -9.01 -16.57 -8.43
CA ILE A 287 -8.34 -17.60 -7.61
C ILE A 287 -7.50 -16.95 -6.52
N ALA A 288 -6.66 -15.97 -6.87
CA ALA A 288 -5.81 -15.29 -5.91
C ALA A 288 -6.63 -14.59 -4.82
N THR A 289 -7.73 -13.92 -5.19
CA THR A 289 -8.61 -13.26 -4.20
C THR A 289 -9.31 -14.27 -3.30
N GLY A 290 -9.75 -15.41 -3.83
CA GLY A 290 -10.34 -16.50 -3.05
C GLY A 290 -9.34 -17.14 -2.08
N VAL A 291 -8.11 -17.40 -2.53
CA VAL A 291 -7.03 -17.91 -1.68
C VAL A 291 -6.70 -16.90 -0.57
N ALA A 292 -6.64 -15.61 -0.89
CA ALA A 292 -6.43 -14.57 0.12
C ALA A 292 -7.53 -14.56 1.18
N ALA A 293 -8.80 -14.68 0.77
CA ALA A 293 -9.93 -14.78 1.69
C ALA A 293 -9.84 -16.02 2.61
N SER A 294 -9.47 -17.18 2.07
CA SER A 294 -9.27 -18.39 2.87
C SER A 294 -8.14 -18.23 3.89
N CYS A 295 -7.03 -17.59 3.51
CA CYS A 295 -5.94 -17.31 4.43
C CYS A 295 -6.34 -16.35 5.58
N LEU A 296 -7.21 -15.37 5.30
CA LEU A 296 -7.77 -14.51 6.36
C LEU A 296 -8.59 -15.29 7.38
N LEU A 297 -9.38 -16.28 6.93
CA LEU A 297 -10.10 -17.17 7.85
C LEU A 297 -9.15 -18.04 8.68
N VAL A 298 -8.06 -18.52 8.08
CA VAL A 298 -7.02 -19.25 8.83
C VAL A 298 -6.38 -18.35 9.90
N LEU A 299 -6.09 -17.09 9.58
CA LEU A 299 -5.58 -16.13 10.56
C LEU A 299 -6.58 -15.88 11.70
N ALA A 300 -7.88 -15.71 11.38
CA ALA A 300 -8.93 -15.53 12.37
C ALA A 300 -9.08 -16.72 13.32
N ALA A 301 -8.81 -17.94 12.84
CA ALA A 301 -8.97 -19.18 13.63
C ALA A 301 -7.67 -19.62 14.32
N SER A 302 -6.52 -18.97 14.06
CA SER A 302 -5.22 -19.45 14.52
C SER A 302 -4.74 -18.70 15.77
N SER A 303 -4.35 -19.46 16.79
CA SER A 303 -3.65 -18.96 17.98
C SER A 303 -2.14 -19.28 18.00
N ASN A 304 -1.66 -20.06 17.03
CA ASN A 304 -0.27 -20.48 16.94
C ASN A 304 0.47 -19.77 15.79
N ILE A 305 1.74 -19.43 16.02
CA ILE A 305 2.57 -18.70 15.05
C ILE A 305 2.81 -19.49 13.76
N ALA A 306 2.99 -20.83 13.84
CA ALA A 306 3.35 -21.65 12.68
C ALA A 306 2.27 -21.64 11.56
N PRO A 307 0.97 -21.92 11.81
CA PRO A 307 -0.06 -21.77 10.79
C PRO A 307 -0.24 -20.32 10.34
N MET A 308 -0.03 -19.34 11.24
CA MET A 308 -0.07 -17.91 10.87
C MET A 308 1.05 -17.55 9.89
N MET A 309 2.27 -18.07 10.06
CA MET A 309 3.39 -17.83 9.12
C MET A 309 3.06 -18.37 7.72
N ILE A 310 2.51 -19.57 7.63
CA ILE A 310 2.10 -20.18 6.36
C ILE A 310 0.99 -19.36 5.74
N ALA A 311 -0.06 -19.04 6.51
CA ALA A 311 -1.18 -18.23 6.03
C ALA A 311 -0.72 -16.86 5.55
N MET A 312 0.16 -16.16 6.27
CA MET A 312 0.69 -14.84 5.91
C MET A 312 1.55 -14.88 4.64
N SER A 313 2.35 -15.95 4.44
CA SER A 313 3.13 -16.15 3.22
C SER A 313 2.22 -16.29 2.00
N VAL A 314 1.24 -17.20 2.08
CA VAL A 314 0.29 -17.46 1.00
C VAL A 314 -0.61 -16.24 0.77
N LEU A 315 -1.09 -15.60 1.84
CA LEU A 315 -1.90 -14.38 1.79
C LEU A 315 -1.17 -13.25 1.08
N GLY A 316 0.08 -12.98 1.47
CA GLY A 316 0.90 -11.95 0.84
C GLY A 316 1.10 -12.21 -0.64
N PHE A 317 1.41 -13.45 -1.02
CA PHE A 317 1.54 -13.85 -2.41
C PHE A 317 0.21 -13.67 -3.19
N ALA A 318 -0.90 -14.11 -2.63
CA ALA A 318 -2.22 -13.99 -3.25
C ALA A 318 -2.65 -12.52 -3.41
N LEU A 319 -2.44 -11.67 -2.39
CA LEU A 319 -2.71 -10.23 -2.46
C LEU A 319 -1.82 -9.54 -3.51
N GLY A 320 -0.54 -9.90 -3.59
CA GLY A 320 0.40 -9.39 -4.59
C GLY A 320 -0.04 -9.73 -6.02
N LEU A 321 -0.45 -10.98 -6.28
CA LEU A 321 -1.03 -11.40 -7.56
C LEU A 321 -2.31 -10.61 -7.87
N SER A 322 -3.25 -10.56 -6.93
CA SER A 322 -4.53 -9.88 -7.11
C SER A 322 -4.33 -8.39 -7.42
N GLN A 323 -3.39 -7.71 -6.78
CA GLN A 323 -3.11 -6.30 -7.05
C GLN A 323 -2.55 -6.06 -8.47
N THR A 324 -1.63 -6.91 -8.93
CA THR A 324 -1.03 -6.79 -10.27
C THR A 324 -2.02 -7.15 -11.36
N THR A 325 -2.77 -8.23 -11.20
CA THR A 325 -3.73 -8.72 -12.19
C THR A 325 -4.96 -7.83 -12.30
N THR A 326 -5.44 -7.21 -11.20
CA THR A 326 -6.53 -6.23 -11.25
C THR A 326 -6.13 -4.94 -11.95
N MET A 327 -4.86 -4.53 -11.86
CA MET A 327 -4.35 -3.38 -12.60
C MET A 327 -4.44 -3.62 -14.10
N ASP A 328 -3.95 -4.78 -14.55
CA ASP A 328 -4.02 -5.19 -15.95
C ASP A 328 -5.49 -5.35 -16.41
N TRP A 329 -6.35 -5.95 -15.57
CA TRP A 329 -7.77 -6.08 -15.88
C TRP A 329 -8.44 -4.72 -16.13
N VAL A 330 -8.23 -3.71 -15.27
CA VAL A 330 -8.78 -2.36 -15.42
C VAL A 330 -8.29 -1.70 -16.71
N VAL A 331 -7.00 -1.84 -17.03
CA VAL A 331 -6.41 -1.25 -18.24
C VAL A 331 -6.97 -1.87 -19.51
N ASN A 332 -7.25 -3.19 -19.51
CA ASN A 332 -7.79 -3.91 -20.66
C ASN A 332 -9.32 -3.68 -20.89
N LEU A 333 -9.99 -3.00 -19.97
CA LEU A 333 -11.42 -2.62 -20.12
C LEU A 333 -11.61 -1.28 -20.84
N VAL A 334 -10.53 -0.57 -21.16
CA VAL A 334 -10.58 0.80 -21.69
C VAL A 334 -9.62 0.99 -22.86
N ASP A 335 -9.92 1.96 -23.70
CA ASP A 335 -9.04 2.34 -24.82
C ASP A 335 -7.78 3.06 -24.31
N ASP A 336 -6.73 3.10 -25.13
CA ASP A 336 -5.42 3.68 -24.77
C ASP A 336 -5.51 5.12 -24.24
N THR A 337 -6.43 5.92 -24.78
CA THR A 337 -6.68 7.31 -24.37
C THR A 337 -7.29 7.45 -22.98
N SER A 338 -8.01 6.42 -22.50
CA SER A 338 -8.73 6.42 -21.22
C SER A 338 -8.00 5.65 -20.10
N ARG A 339 -6.83 5.02 -20.39
CA ARG A 339 -6.07 4.23 -19.42
C ARG A 339 -5.68 5.02 -18.18
N GLY A 340 -5.25 6.26 -18.34
CA GLY A 340 -4.91 7.14 -17.21
C GLY A 340 -6.08 7.39 -16.28
N SER A 341 -7.27 7.69 -16.84
CA SER A 341 -8.50 7.93 -16.09
C SER A 341 -8.97 6.67 -15.36
N ALA A 342 -8.87 5.50 -15.99
CA ALA A 342 -9.25 4.23 -15.38
C ALA A 342 -8.31 3.85 -14.21
N LEU A 343 -7.01 4.04 -14.35
CA LEU A 343 -6.05 3.84 -13.27
C LEU A 343 -6.25 4.84 -12.14
N GLY A 344 -6.55 6.11 -12.45
CA GLY A 344 -6.91 7.12 -11.45
C GLY A 344 -8.16 6.73 -10.66
N LEU A 345 -9.20 6.25 -11.33
CA LEU A 345 -10.43 5.73 -10.71
C LEU A 345 -10.13 4.54 -9.78
N ARG A 346 -9.27 3.60 -10.22
CA ARG A 346 -8.81 2.46 -9.40
C ARG A 346 -8.11 2.95 -8.13
N VAL A 347 -7.20 3.91 -8.24
CA VAL A 347 -6.49 4.45 -7.07
C VAL A 347 -7.46 5.13 -6.11
N ALA A 348 -8.40 5.93 -6.61
CA ALA A 348 -9.43 6.57 -5.80
C ALA A 348 -10.31 5.54 -5.07
N THR A 349 -10.78 4.52 -5.78
CA THR A 349 -11.55 3.41 -5.19
C THR A 349 -10.77 2.69 -4.11
N ASN A 350 -9.48 2.42 -4.33
CA ASN A 350 -8.62 1.78 -3.32
C ASN A 350 -8.46 2.65 -2.06
N ARG A 351 -8.39 3.98 -2.19
CA ARG A 351 -8.31 4.89 -1.03
C ARG A 351 -9.61 4.95 -0.25
N VAL A 352 -10.75 5.01 -0.94
CA VAL A 352 -12.07 4.89 -0.30
C VAL A 352 -12.17 3.56 0.44
N GLY A 353 -11.73 2.49 -0.19
CA GLY A 353 -11.70 1.16 0.40
C GLY A 353 -10.86 1.05 1.65
N GLN A 354 -9.67 1.58 1.60
CA GLN A 354 -8.77 1.61 2.76
C GLN A 354 -9.45 2.28 3.96
N ALA A 355 -10.05 3.46 3.77
CA ALA A 355 -10.72 4.18 4.83
C ALA A 355 -11.95 3.43 5.37
N PHE A 356 -12.79 2.95 4.46
CA PHE A 356 -14.05 2.27 4.80
C PHE A 356 -13.81 0.94 5.52
N ILE A 357 -12.96 0.08 4.97
CA ILE A 357 -12.70 -1.24 5.56
C ILE A 357 -12.03 -1.13 6.93
N LEU A 358 -11.09 -0.20 7.13
CA LEU A 358 -10.47 -0.02 8.43
C LEU A 358 -11.46 0.48 9.49
N ALA A 359 -12.35 1.40 9.13
CA ALA A 359 -13.39 1.88 10.05
C ALA A 359 -14.41 0.80 10.40
N VAL A 360 -14.93 0.07 9.38
CA VAL A 360 -15.90 -1.01 9.58
C VAL A 360 -15.28 -2.19 10.33
N ALA A 361 -14.05 -2.58 10.00
CA ALA A 361 -13.30 -3.60 10.73
C ALA A 361 -13.10 -3.19 12.19
N GLY A 362 -12.89 -1.89 12.46
CA GLY A 362 -12.83 -1.35 13.82
C GLY A 362 -14.12 -1.54 14.57
N ALA A 363 -15.24 -1.11 14.01
CA ALA A 363 -16.55 -1.28 14.62
C ALA A 363 -16.88 -2.75 14.90
N VAL A 364 -16.58 -3.62 13.93
CA VAL A 364 -16.81 -5.07 14.04
C VAL A 364 -15.88 -5.69 15.09
N SER A 365 -14.61 -5.33 15.13
CA SER A 365 -13.65 -5.87 16.11
C SER A 365 -13.92 -5.38 17.53
N GLY A 366 -14.48 -4.18 17.70
CA GLY A 366 -14.86 -3.66 19.01
C GLY A 366 -16.02 -4.42 19.63
N VAL A 367 -16.91 -5.03 18.81
CA VAL A 367 -18.09 -5.77 19.29
C VAL A 367 -17.84 -7.28 19.38
N TRP A 368 -17.17 -7.86 18.37
CA TRP A 368 -17.06 -9.33 18.21
C TRP A 368 -15.60 -9.85 18.26
N GLY A 369 -14.66 -9.01 18.69
CA GLY A 369 -13.25 -9.39 18.74
C GLY A 369 -12.49 -9.16 17.42
N VAL A 370 -11.17 -9.20 17.51
CA VAL A 370 -10.27 -8.91 16.38
C VAL A 370 -10.43 -9.89 15.22
N GLU A 371 -10.76 -11.14 15.50
CA GLU A 371 -10.99 -12.22 14.54
C GLU A 371 -12.08 -11.83 13.55
N ALA A 372 -13.13 -11.15 14.03
CA ALA A 372 -14.26 -10.73 13.20
C ALA A 372 -13.85 -9.71 12.12
N ALA A 373 -12.82 -8.91 12.33
CA ALA A 373 -12.27 -8.01 11.30
C ALA A 373 -11.67 -8.79 10.11
N PHE A 374 -10.99 -9.90 10.37
CA PHE A 374 -10.45 -10.78 9.33
C PHE A 374 -11.57 -11.54 8.60
N VAL A 375 -12.59 -12.04 9.34
CA VAL A 375 -13.77 -12.71 8.77
C VAL A 375 -14.54 -11.73 7.88
N LEU A 376 -14.78 -10.51 8.34
CA LEU A 376 -15.44 -9.46 7.54
C LEU A 376 -14.74 -9.27 6.18
N LEU A 377 -13.42 -9.08 6.20
CA LEU A 377 -12.68 -8.88 4.97
C LEU A 377 -12.68 -10.14 4.09
N ALA A 378 -12.60 -11.34 4.68
CA ALA A 378 -12.71 -12.59 3.94
C ALA A 378 -14.04 -12.70 3.21
N VAL A 379 -15.15 -12.35 3.86
CA VAL A 379 -16.50 -12.32 3.25
C VAL A 379 -16.55 -11.33 2.08
N VAL A 380 -16.01 -10.13 2.26
CA VAL A 380 -15.90 -9.12 1.19
C VAL A 380 -15.09 -9.67 0.01
N MET A 381 -13.95 -10.31 0.27
CA MET A 381 -13.09 -10.88 -0.77
C MET A 381 -13.74 -12.05 -1.50
N PHE A 382 -14.45 -12.94 -0.82
CA PHE A 382 -15.23 -14.00 -1.48
C PHE A 382 -16.35 -13.41 -2.35
N GLY A 383 -17.04 -12.38 -1.87
CA GLY A 383 -18.07 -11.67 -2.65
C GLY A 383 -17.49 -11.03 -3.93
N THR A 384 -16.30 -10.38 -3.81
CA THR A 384 -15.63 -9.79 -4.98
C THR A 384 -15.09 -10.86 -5.94
N ALA A 385 -14.58 -11.98 -5.44
CA ALA A 385 -14.16 -13.11 -6.26
C ALA A 385 -15.36 -13.75 -7.02
N ALA A 386 -16.50 -13.93 -6.35
CA ALA A 386 -17.72 -14.42 -6.97
C ALA A 386 -18.24 -13.48 -8.06
N SER A 387 -18.22 -12.16 -7.83
CA SER A 387 -18.59 -11.15 -8.84
C SER A 387 -17.66 -11.16 -10.06
N GLY A 388 -16.36 -11.35 -9.83
CA GLY A 388 -15.36 -11.54 -10.89
C GLY A 388 -15.62 -12.80 -11.70
N PHE A 389 -15.92 -13.91 -11.05
CA PHE A 389 -16.26 -15.17 -11.71
C PHE A 389 -17.55 -15.07 -12.56
N ALA A 390 -18.59 -14.40 -12.04
CA ALA A 390 -19.81 -14.12 -12.79
C ALA A 390 -19.54 -13.27 -14.04
N SER A 391 -18.63 -12.31 -13.94
CA SER A 391 -18.19 -11.48 -15.07
C SER A 391 -17.41 -12.31 -16.12
N ALA A 392 -16.60 -13.28 -15.68
CA ALA A 392 -15.85 -14.18 -16.56
C ALA A 392 -16.76 -15.11 -17.38
N ARG A 393 -17.85 -15.62 -16.78
CA ARG A 393 -18.83 -16.50 -17.47
C ARG A 393 -19.63 -15.80 -18.55
N ARG A 394 -19.80 -14.48 -18.46
CA ARG A 394 -20.61 -13.69 -19.41
C ARG A 394 -19.88 -13.33 -20.72
N GLY A 395 -18.66 -13.82 -20.96
CA GLY A 395 -17.86 -13.69 -22.18
C GLY A 395 -17.52 -12.25 -22.57
N PRO A 396 -16.41 -12.01 -23.32
CA PRO A 396 -16.24 -10.78 -24.03
C PRO A 396 -17.34 -10.70 -25.09
N GLN A 397 -18.21 -9.68 -25.04
CA GLN A 397 -18.94 -9.32 -26.24
C GLN A 397 -17.87 -8.89 -27.25
N SER A 398 -17.69 -9.71 -28.33
CA SER A 398 -17.06 -9.27 -29.53
C SER A 398 -17.57 -7.83 -29.80
N ALA A 399 -16.67 -6.88 -29.89
CA ALA A 399 -16.94 -5.60 -30.51
C ALA A 399 -17.45 -5.96 -31.90
N GLY A 400 -18.75 -6.00 -32.03
CA GLY A 400 -19.44 -6.31 -33.26
C GLY A 400 -19.46 -5.07 -34.11
N ALA A 401 -19.00 -5.29 -35.34
CA ALA A 401 -19.25 -4.65 -36.60
C ALA A 401 -19.38 -3.12 -36.60
#